data_9705c6a974d609eaa8cad5c7409e9127
#
_entry.id   9705c6a974d609eaa8cad5c7409e9127
#
_cell.length_a   1.000
_cell.length_b   1.000
_cell.length_c   1.000
_cell.angle_alpha   90.00
_cell.angle_beta   90.00
_cell.angle_gamma   90.00
#
_symmetry.space_group_name_H-M   'P 1'
#
loop_
_entity.id
_entity.type
_entity.pdbx_description
1 polymer ?
#
loop_
_entity_poly.entity_id
_entity_poly.type
_entity_poly.pdbx_seq_one_letter_code
_entity_poly.pdbx_strand_id
1 'polypeptide(L)'
;MTLTPDFLFDSYGEVTPDFLCSRGITLLLTDLDYTLAPKSVRRPDGALRAWIAALKAAGITVMVVSNNRSGTRVTEFCADLGIDYQGHAGKPSPRGLSAAMERAGAAPSHTAMLGDKLLTDMLAARRAGVTALMVEPLGGPVGLWNRFLHLLQRPFKAACLGRCKNFPDKYTK
;
A
#
# COMPACT_ATOMS: atom_id res chain seq x y z
N MET A 1 -1.64 16.20 12.74
CA MET A 1 -1.61 14.98 11.89
C MET A 1 -0.24 14.35 12.02
N THR A 2 -0.13 13.14 12.52
CA THR A 2 1.15 12.43 12.60
C THR A 2 1.43 11.73 11.26
N LEU A 3 2.62 11.91 10.70
CA LEU A 3 3.08 11.22 9.48
C LEU A 3 3.44 9.74 9.70
N THR A 4 3.27 9.24 10.91
CA THR A 4 3.61 7.87 11.27
C THR A 4 2.59 6.91 10.64
N PRO A 5 3.00 5.84 9.94
CA PRO A 5 2.10 4.79 9.50
C PRO A 5 1.41 4.12 10.69
N ASP A 6 0.26 3.48 10.46
CA ASP A 6 -0.43 2.71 11.51
C ASP A 6 0.26 1.37 11.72
N PHE A 7 0.74 0.75 10.64
CA PHE A 7 1.43 -0.54 10.66
C PHE A 7 2.60 -0.53 9.68
N LEU A 8 3.65 -1.30 10.01
CA LEU A 8 4.84 -1.48 9.21
C LEU A 8 5.08 -2.98 8.99
N PHE A 9 5.40 -3.35 7.75
CA PHE A 9 5.66 -4.70 7.29
C PHE A 9 6.95 -4.75 6.48
N ASP A 10 7.60 -5.89 6.42
CA ASP A 10 8.79 -6.07 5.58
C ASP A 10 8.41 -6.20 4.09
N SER A 11 7.23 -6.75 3.81
CA SER A 11 6.72 -6.89 2.44
C SER A 11 5.19 -6.91 2.37
N TYR A 12 4.63 -6.77 1.16
CA TYR A 12 3.19 -6.89 0.94
C TYR A 12 2.64 -8.26 1.36
N GLY A 13 3.45 -9.32 1.26
CA GLY A 13 3.02 -10.69 1.60
C GLY A 13 2.70 -10.88 3.08
N GLU A 14 3.18 -10.02 3.96
CA GLU A 14 2.85 -10.04 5.39
C GLU A 14 1.49 -9.41 5.70
N VAL A 15 0.94 -8.64 4.77
CA VAL A 15 -0.41 -8.09 4.87
C VAL A 15 -1.41 -9.20 4.51
N THR A 16 -1.73 -10.03 5.49
CA THR A 16 -2.58 -11.20 5.30
C THR A 16 -4.08 -10.83 5.25
N PRO A 17 -4.93 -11.69 4.64
CA PRO A 17 -6.38 -11.53 4.71
C PRO A 17 -6.90 -11.42 6.15
N ASP A 18 -6.41 -12.29 7.06
CA ASP A 18 -6.81 -12.28 8.47
C ASP A 18 -6.48 -10.96 9.16
N PHE A 19 -5.30 -10.38 8.86
CA PHE A 19 -4.92 -9.08 9.37
C PHE A 19 -5.91 -8.00 8.94
N LEU A 20 -6.29 -7.95 7.67
CA LEU A 20 -7.21 -6.95 7.13
C LEU A 20 -8.63 -7.18 7.63
N CYS A 21 -9.14 -8.40 7.61
CA CYS A 21 -10.47 -8.76 8.10
C CYS A 21 -10.64 -8.45 9.58
N SER A 22 -9.64 -8.73 10.42
CA SER A 22 -9.70 -8.41 11.86
C SER A 22 -9.82 -6.91 12.17
N ARG A 23 -9.56 -6.05 11.18
CA ARG A 23 -9.69 -4.59 11.24
C ARG A 23 -10.89 -4.05 10.47
N GLY A 24 -11.73 -4.92 9.93
CA GLY A 24 -12.88 -4.56 9.11
C GLY A 24 -12.50 -3.91 7.77
N ILE A 25 -11.28 -4.15 7.25
CA ILE A 25 -10.84 -3.62 5.97
C ILE A 25 -11.42 -4.48 4.85
N THR A 26 -12.19 -3.85 3.98
CA THR A 26 -12.82 -4.48 2.80
C THR A 26 -12.23 -3.96 1.49
N LEU A 27 -11.51 -2.83 1.52
CA LEU A 27 -10.80 -2.27 0.37
C LEU A 27 -9.33 -2.05 0.71
N LEU A 28 -8.44 -2.68 -0.05
CA LEU A 28 -7.01 -2.43 0.00
C LEU A 28 -6.59 -1.63 -1.24
N LEU A 29 -6.26 -0.37 -1.03
CA LEU A 29 -5.57 0.47 -2.01
C LEU A 29 -4.07 0.21 -1.90
N THR A 30 -3.36 0.07 -3.01
CA THR A 30 -1.92 -0.20 -2.98
C THR A 30 -1.17 0.61 -4.02
N ASP A 31 0.03 1.10 -3.69
CA ASP A 31 0.97 1.55 -4.72
C ASP A 31 1.51 0.34 -5.49
N LEU A 32 2.04 0.55 -6.69
CA LEU A 32 2.61 -0.51 -7.51
C LEU A 32 4.13 -0.55 -7.39
N ASP A 33 4.77 0.60 -7.70
CA ASP A 33 6.21 0.69 -7.89
C ASP A 33 6.98 0.57 -6.57
N TYR A 34 7.76 -0.49 -6.43
CA TYR A 34 8.52 -0.87 -5.22
C TYR A 34 7.67 -1.33 -4.03
N THR A 35 6.34 -1.27 -4.12
CA THR A 35 5.41 -1.84 -3.16
C THR A 35 5.03 -3.27 -3.54
N LEU A 36 4.47 -3.49 -4.72
CA LEU A 36 4.10 -4.81 -5.24
C LEU A 36 5.15 -5.40 -6.18
N ALA A 37 5.84 -4.55 -6.95
CA ALA A 37 6.89 -4.99 -7.87
C ALA A 37 7.90 -3.86 -8.15
N PRO A 38 9.18 -4.20 -8.42
CA PRO A 38 10.15 -3.26 -8.95
C PRO A 38 9.69 -2.67 -10.30
N LYS A 39 10.09 -1.44 -10.63
CA LYS A 39 9.72 -0.78 -11.89
C LYS A 39 10.15 -1.55 -13.15
N SER A 40 11.20 -2.33 -13.07
CA SER A 40 11.69 -3.17 -14.16
C SER A 40 10.80 -4.38 -14.47
N VAL A 41 9.97 -4.79 -13.50
CA VAL A 41 9.08 -5.95 -13.64
C VAL A 41 7.82 -5.55 -14.39
N ARG A 42 7.57 -6.21 -15.51
CA ARG A 42 6.43 -5.93 -16.38
C ARG A 42 5.18 -6.73 -16.05
N ARG A 43 5.36 -7.92 -15.48
CA ARG A 43 4.25 -8.85 -15.18
C ARG A 43 4.33 -9.35 -13.75
N PRO A 44 3.19 -9.57 -13.08
CA PRO A 44 3.16 -10.12 -11.73
C PRO A 44 3.67 -11.56 -11.71
N ASP A 45 4.42 -11.90 -10.68
CA ASP A 45 4.88 -13.27 -10.42
C ASP A 45 3.78 -14.13 -9.77
N GLY A 46 4.11 -15.42 -9.55
CA GLY A 46 3.17 -16.38 -8.94
C GLY A 46 2.84 -16.05 -7.49
N ALA A 47 3.79 -15.51 -6.72
CA ALA A 47 3.59 -15.15 -5.32
C ALA A 47 2.59 -13.99 -5.18
N LEU A 48 2.75 -12.95 -6.00
CA LEU A 48 1.83 -11.81 -6.00
C LEU A 48 0.43 -12.22 -6.47
N ARG A 49 0.33 -13.09 -7.49
CA ARG A 49 -0.96 -13.63 -7.95
C ARG A 49 -1.67 -14.40 -6.86
N ALA A 50 -0.96 -15.26 -6.13
CA ALA A 50 -1.50 -16.04 -5.02
C ALA A 50 -1.97 -15.14 -3.87
N TRP A 51 -1.20 -14.10 -3.53
CA TRP A 51 -1.57 -13.13 -2.50
C TRP A 51 -2.84 -12.35 -2.87
N ILE A 52 -2.94 -11.85 -4.10
CA ILE A 52 -4.16 -11.17 -4.60
C ILE A 52 -5.36 -12.13 -4.59
N ALA A 53 -5.17 -13.39 -5.00
CA ALA A 53 -6.24 -14.39 -4.98
C ALA A 53 -6.73 -14.67 -3.55
N ALA A 54 -5.83 -14.77 -2.58
CA ALA A 54 -6.18 -14.96 -1.17
C ALA A 54 -6.98 -13.78 -0.60
N LEU A 55 -6.60 -12.54 -0.91
CA LEU A 55 -7.35 -11.35 -0.51
C LEU A 55 -8.76 -11.33 -1.10
N LYS A 56 -8.89 -11.62 -2.40
CA LYS A 56 -10.20 -11.71 -3.07
C LYS A 56 -11.08 -12.81 -2.48
N ALA A 57 -10.51 -13.98 -2.18
CA ALA A 57 -11.22 -15.08 -1.55
C ALA A 57 -11.76 -14.72 -0.16
N ALA A 58 -11.08 -13.82 0.56
CA ALA A 58 -11.52 -13.27 1.83
C ALA A 58 -12.51 -12.08 1.70
N GLY A 59 -12.97 -11.75 0.48
CA GLY A 59 -13.90 -10.66 0.24
C GLY A 59 -13.26 -9.27 0.24
N ILE A 60 -11.92 -9.18 0.14
CA ILE A 60 -11.19 -7.91 0.12
C ILE A 60 -11.00 -7.47 -1.34
N THR A 61 -11.55 -6.32 -1.70
CA THR A 61 -11.28 -5.67 -2.99
C THR A 61 -9.89 -5.08 -2.98
N VAL A 62 -9.11 -5.31 -4.04
CA VAL A 62 -7.78 -4.72 -4.20
C VAL A 62 -7.76 -3.80 -5.40
N MET A 63 -7.19 -2.60 -5.24
CA MET A 63 -7.07 -1.62 -6.31
C MET A 63 -5.72 -0.91 -6.25
N VAL A 64 -5.03 -0.80 -7.39
CA VAL A 64 -3.78 -0.05 -7.49
C VAL A 64 -4.06 1.45 -7.60
N VAL A 65 -3.34 2.26 -6.82
CA VAL A 65 -3.41 3.73 -6.84
C VAL A 65 -2.04 4.30 -7.14
N SER A 66 -1.79 4.70 -8.39
CA SER A 66 -0.47 5.07 -8.89
C SER A 66 -0.37 6.51 -9.36
N ASN A 67 0.78 7.17 -9.05
CA ASN A 67 1.14 8.48 -9.60
C ASN A 67 1.70 8.40 -11.03
N ASN A 68 1.90 7.19 -11.55
CA ASN A 68 2.48 7.01 -12.88
C ASN A 68 1.55 7.60 -13.96
N ARG A 69 2.13 8.42 -14.84
CA ARG A 69 1.42 9.05 -15.97
C ARG A 69 1.44 8.20 -17.24
N SER A 70 2.41 7.30 -17.40
CA SER A 70 2.47 6.35 -18.50
C SER A 70 1.63 5.12 -18.16
N GLY A 71 0.35 5.13 -18.57
CA GLY A 71 -0.65 4.17 -18.14
C GLY A 71 -0.40 2.71 -18.53
N THR A 72 0.33 2.44 -19.60
CA THR A 72 0.43 1.09 -20.21
C THR A 72 0.90 0.03 -19.22
N ARG A 73 2.02 0.27 -18.50
CA ARG A 73 2.54 -0.73 -17.54
C ARG A 73 1.56 -1.03 -16.39
N VAL A 74 0.96 0.01 -15.81
CA VAL A 74 0.01 -0.16 -14.70
C VAL A 74 -1.24 -0.89 -15.17
N THR A 75 -1.75 -0.51 -16.36
CA THR A 75 -2.92 -1.13 -16.97
C THR A 75 -2.70 -2.62 -17.25
N GLU A 76 -1.59 -2.98 -17.91
CA GLU A 76 -1.26 -4.37 -18.22
C GLU A 76 -1.03 -5.20 -16.94
N PHE A 77 -0.32 -4.65 -15.96
CA PHE A 77 -0.03 -5.32 -14.69
C PHE A 77 -1.31 -5.60 -13.90
N CYS A 78 -2.22 -4.62 -13.83
CA CYS A 78 -3.51 -4.78 -13.15
C CYS A 78 -4.45 -5.73 -13.90
N ALA A 79 -4.47 -5.69 -15.24
CA ALA A 79 -5.22 -6.63 -16.06
C ALA A 79 -4.76 -8.08 -15.82
N ASP A 80 -3.44 -8.31 -15.75
CA ASP A 80 -2.85 -9.62 -15.45
C ASP A 80 -3.22 -10.16 -14.05
N LEU A 81 -3.52 -9.26 -13.08
CA LEU A 81 -3.99 -9.61 -11.74
C LEU A 81 -5.52 -9.66 -11.63
N GLY A 82 -6.24 -9.19 -12.67
CA GLY A 82 -7.70 -9.02 -12.64
C GLY A 82 -8.15 -8.05 -11.54
N ILE A 83 -7.40 -6.95 -11.31
CA ILE A 83 -7.73 -5.89 -10.34
C ILE A 83 -7.83 -4.55 -11.04
N ASP A 84 -8.60 -3.64 -10.43
CA ASP A 84 -8.72 -2.27 -10.91
C ASP A 84 -7.54 -1.39 -10.55
N TYR A 85 -7.43 -0.24 -11.21
CA TYR A 85 -6.43 0.77 -10.87
C TYR A 85 -6.98 2.20 -10.98
N GLN A 86 -6.39 3.10 -10.19
CA GLN A 86 -6.56 4.53 -10.26
C GLN A 86 -5.21 5.14 -10.67
N GLY A 87 -5.08 5.52 -11.91
CA GLY A 87 -3.94 6.27 -12.43
C GLY A 87 -4.06 7.76 -12.08
N HIS A 88 -2.96 8.50 -12.28
CA HIS A 88 -2.90 9.95 -12.02
C HIS A 88 -3.39 10.31 -10.60
N ALA A 89 -3.08 9.48 -9.61
CA ALA A 89 -3.61 9.60 -8.26
C ALA A 89 -3.22 10.90 -7.55
N GLY A 90 -2.12 11.53 -7.98
CA GLY A 90 -1.67 12.82 -7.44
C GLY A 90 -1.25 12.75 -5.97
N LYS A 91 -0.87 11.58 -5.43
CA LYS A 91 -0.35 11.45 -4.06
C LYS A 91 0.82 12.42 -3.83
N PRO A 92 0.85 13.18 -2.75
CA PRO A 92 0.14 13.04 -1.48
C PRO A 92 -1.25 13.68 -1.39
N SER A 93 -1.87 14.13 -2.49
CA SER A 93 -3.28 14.52 -2.46
C SER A 93 -4.16 13.30 -2.14
N PRO A 94 -5.24 13.44 -1.35
CA PRO A 94 -6.16 12.35 -1.09
C PRO A 94 -7.09 12.04 -2.28
N ARG A 95 -7.14 12.90 -3.30
CA ARG A 95 -8.12 12.82 -4.40
C ARG A 95 -8.15 11.47 -5.10
N GLY A 96 -6.97 10.89 -5.40
CA GLY A 96 -6.88 9.59 -6.06
C GLY A 96 -7.41 8.44 -5.19
N LEU A 97 -7.15 8.50 -3.86
CA LEU A 97 -7.68 7.53 -2.91
C LEU A 97 -9.20 7.69 -2.77
N SER A 98 -9.69 8.93 -2.68
CA SER A 98 -11.13 9.21 -2.58
C SER A 98 -11.89 8.71 -3.81
N ALA A 99 -11.37 8.97 -5.01
CA ALA A 99 -11.98 8.47 -6.25
C ALA A 99 -11.99 6.92 -6.33
N ALA A 100 -10.93 6.27 -5.84
CA ALA A 100 -10.87 4.81 -5.78
C ALA A 100 -11.89 4.24 -4.77
N MET A 101 -12.02 4.85 -3.59
CA MET A 101 -13.03 4.48 -2.59
C MET A 101 -14.46 4.65 -3.11
N GLU A 102 -14.75 5.79 -3.76
CA GLU A 102 -16.07 6.06 -4.36
C GLU A 102 -16.41 4.99 -5.40
N ARG A 103 -15.49 4.66 -6.31
CA ARG A 103 -15.68 3.63 -7.33
C ARG A 103 -15.89 2.23 -6.75
N ALA A 104 -15.23 1.93 -5.62
CA ALA A 104 -15.40 0.67 -4.90
C ALA A 104 -16.59 0.64 -3.93
N GLY A 105 -17.26 1.77 -3.72
CA GLY A 105 -18.34 1.88 -2.73
C GLY A 105 -17.89 1.67 -1.28
N ALA A 106 -16.63 1.98 -0.96
CA ALA A 106 -16.03 1.73 0.35
C ALA A 106 -15.85 3.01 1.17
N ALA A 107 -16.16 2.94 2.46
CA ALA A 107 -15.90 4.03 3.39
C ALA A 107 -14.41 4.10 3.82
N PRO A 108 -13.89 5.26 4.20
CA PRO A 108 -12.51 5.39 4.69
C PRO A 108 -12.18 4.47 5.87
N SER A 109 -13.15 4.24 6.79
CA SER A 109 -12.99 3.34 7.94
C SER A 109 -12.78 1.86 7.58
N HIS A 110 -13.18 1.46 6.37
CA HIS A 110 -13.03 0.11 5.83
C HIS A 110 -11.98 0.02 4.72
N THR A 111 -11.15 1.06 4.59
CA THR A 111 -10.12 1.16 3.56
C THR A 111 -8.73 1.26 4.17
N ALA A 112 -7.79 0.55 3.59
CA ALA A 112 -6.36 0.71 3.89
C ALA A 112 -5.58 1.13 2.64
N MET A 113 -4.50 1.89 2.83
CA MET A 113 -3.52 2.23 1.79
C MET A 113 -2.18 1.58 2.12
N LEU A 114 -1.70 0.72 1.22
CA LEU A 114 -0.40 0.06 1.28
C LEU A 114 0.59 0.79 0.36
N GLY A 115 1.77 1.15 0.87
CA GLY A 115 2.78 1.82 0.08
C GLY A 115 4.15 1.85 0.74
N ASP A 116 5.20 2.17 -0.03
CA ASP A 116 6.59 2.22 0.43
C ASP A 116 7.07 3.63 0.81
N LYS A 117 6.28 4.68 0.47
CA LYS A 117 6.71 6.08 0.62
C LYS A 117 5.91 6.85 1.66
N LEU A 118 6.63 7.34 2.67
CA LEU A 118 6.04 8.15 3.74
C LEU A 118 5.38 9.44 3.21
N LEU A 119 6.09 10.19 2.35
CA LEU A 119 5.68 11.53 1.91
C LEU A 119 4.63 11.52 0.77
N THR A 120 4.36 10.38 0.18
CA THR A 120 3.31 10.24 -0.84
C THR A 120 2.18 9.34 -0.36
N ASP A 121 2.47 8.06 -0.11
CA ASP A 121 1.44 7.07 0.19
C ASP A 121 0.84 7.25 1.59
N MET A 122 1.70 7.33 2.61
CA MET A 122 1.23 7.48 4.00
C MET A 122 0.58 8.84 4.23
N LEU A 123 1.14 9.91 3.63
CA LEU A 123 0.53 11.24 3.72
C LEU A 123 -0.81 11.30 2.99
N ALA A 124 -0.95 10.65 1.82
CA ALA A 124 -2.24 10.53 1.13
C ALA A 124 -3.26 9.74 1.98
N ALA A 125 -2.83 8.61 2.56
CA ALA A 125 -3.66 7.81 3.46
C ALA A 125 -4.18 8.62 4.65
N ARG A 126 -3.30 9.36 5.32
CA ARG A 126 -3.68 10.24 6.45
C ARG A 126 -4.67 11.32 6.05
N ARG A 127 -4.48 11.94 4.88
CA ARG A 127 -5.37 12.98 4.36
C ARG A 127 -6.72 12.41 3.91
N ALA A 128 -6.75 11.17 3.44
CA ALA A 128 -7.97 10.47 3.06
C ALA A 128 -8.71 9.83 4.26
N GLY A 129 -8.09 9.80 5.45
CA GLY A 129 -8.68 9.19 6.64
C GLY A 129 -8.72 7.66 6.61
N VAL A 130 -7.84 7.02 5.82
CA VAL A 130 -7.74 5.57 5.69
C VAL A 130 -6.58 5.01 6.53
N THR A 131 -6.63 3.70 6.82
CA THR A 131 -5.54 3.01 7.52
C THR A 131 -4.26 3.02 6.69
N ALA A 132 -3.16 3.48 7.27
CA ALA A 132 -1.87 3.63 6.60
C ALA A 132 -0.97 2.42 6.88
N LEU A 133 -0.75 1.57 5.86
CA LEU A 133 0.10 0.40 5.90
C LEU A 133 1.39 0.68 5.13
N MET A 134 2.53 0.63 5.80
CA MET A 134 3.83 0.87 5.16
C MET A 134 4.59 -0.43 4.98
N VAL A 135 5.23 -0.60 3.83
CA VAL A 135 6.15 -1.71 3.55
C VAL A 135 7.54 -1.20 3.22
N GLU A 136 8.54 -2.06 3.40
CA GLU A 136 9.88 -1.80 2.89
C GLU A 136 9.88 -1.92 1.34
N PRO A 137 10.60 -1.03 0.64
CA PRO A 137 10.61 -1.04 -0.82
C PRO A 137 11.29 -2.30 -1.37
N LEU A 138 10.63 -2.98 -2.28
CA LEU A 138 11.16 -4.16 -2.97
C LEU A 138 12.40 -3.81 -3.79
N GLY A 139 13.49 -4.53 -3.53
CA GLY A 139 14.79 -4.29 -4.19
C GLY A 139 15.63 -3.19 -3.55
N GLY A 140 15.20 -2.65 -2.41
CA GLY A 140 15.92 -1.60 -1.69
C GLY A 140 15.83 -0.21 -2.34
N PRO A 141 16.35 0.84 -1.69
CA PRO A 141 16.29 2.20 -2.22
C PRO A 141 17.21 2.36 -3.43
N VAL A 142 16.63 2.49 -4.61
CA VAL A 142 17.38 2.74 -5.86
C VAL A 142 17.62 4.24 -6.03
N GLY A 143 18.91 4.65 -6.09
CA GLY A 143 19.36 6.02 -6.29
C GLY A 143 19.57 6.82 -4.99
N LEU A 144 20.45 7.84 -5.07
CA LEU A 144 20.85 8.68 -3.92
C LEU A 144 19.67 9.40 -3.27
N TRP A 145 18.70 9.87 -4.07
CA TRP A 145 17.50 10.56 -3.59
C TRP A 145 16.58 9.64 -2.77
N ASN A 146 16.38 8.41 -3.24
CA ASN A 146 15.58 7.42 -2.50
C ASN A 146 16.28 6.99 -1.21
N ARG A 147 17.61 6.87 -1.21
CA ARG A 147 18.40 6.60 0.02
C ARG A 147 18.27 7.72 1.04
N PHE A 148 18.30 8.97 0.60
CA PHE A 148 18.07 10.14 1.47
C PHE A 148 16.65 10.17 2.03
N LEU A 149 15.63 9.94 1.20
CA LEU A 149 14.24 9.82 1.66
C LEU A 149 14.06 8.68 2.65
N HIS A 150 14.73 7.55 2.42
CA HIS A 150 14.72 6.40 3.34
C HIS A 150 15.32 6.75 4.71
N LEU A 151 16.39 7.56 4.72
CA LEU A 151 16.99 8.05 5.98
C LEU A 151 16.03 8.96 6.73
N LEU A 152 15.33 9.86 6.04
CA LEU A 152 14.30 10.74 6.63
C LEU A 152 13.09 9.97 7.17
N GLN A 153 12.81 8.77 6.66
CA GLN A 153 11.70 7.94 7.13
C GLN A 153 12.01 7.18 8.43
N ARG A 154 13.30 6.98 8.76
CA ARG A 154 13.72 6.19 9.94
C ARG A 154 13.06 6.60 11.25
N PRO A 155 12.98 7.91 11.64
CA PRO A 155 12.36 8.30 12.89
C PRO A 155 10.85 7.99 12.93
N PHE A 156 10.17 8.07 11.78
CA PHE A 156 8.74 7.77 11.70
C PHE A 156 8.47 6.26 11.76
N LYS A 157 9.33 5.45 11.13
CA LYS A 157 9.31 3.98 11.27
C LYS A 157 9.57 3.57 12.72
N ALA A 158 10.58 4.16 13.38
CA ALA A 158 10.88 3.89 14.78
C ALA A 158 9.70 4.25 15.70
N ALA A 159 8.99 5.35 15.43
CA ALA A 159 7.79 5.74 16.17
C ALA A 159 6.61 4.79 15.92
N CYS A 160 6.49 4.20 14.72
CA CYS A 160 5.52 3.16 14.42
C CYS A 160 5.83 1.89 15.21
N LEU A 161 7.07 1.40 15.15
CA LEU A 161 7.53 0.23 15.91
C LEU A 161 7.30 0.38 17.41
N GLY A 162 7.52 1.60 17.96
CA GLY A 162 7.25 1.90 19.35
C GLY A 162 5.77 1.78 19.74
N ARG A 163 4.85 2.08 18.82
CA ARG A 163 3.40 1.89 19.00
C ARG A 163 2.96 0.44 18.80
N CYS A 164 3.54 -0.24 17.82
CA CYS A 164 3.21 -1.64 17.52
C CYS A 164 3.66 -2.61 18.61
N LYS A 165 4.62 -2.24 19.48
CA LYS A 165 5.04 -3.05 20.64
C LYS A 165 3.90 -3.36 21.63
N ASN A 166 2.79 -2.64 21.54
CA ASN A 166 1.60 -2.87 22.37
C ASN A 166 0.54 -3.75 21.68
N PHE A 167 0.82 -4.27 20.48
CA PHE A 167 -0.03 -5.25 19.80
C PHE A 167 0.40 -6.67 20.17
N PRO A 168 -0.54 -7.63 20.31
CA PRO A 168 -0.18 -9.02 20.58
C PRO A 168 0.77 -9.54 19.49
N ASP A 169 1.81 -10.27 19.89
CA ASP A 169 2.95 -10.79 19.09
C ASP A 169 2.60 -11.45 17.74
N LYS A 170 1.32 -11.71 17.52
CA LYS A 170 0.77 -12.35 16.32
C LYS A 170 0.91 -11.52 15.03
N TYR A 171 1.16 -10.22 15.12
CA TYR A 171 1.20 -9.28 13.99
C TYR A 171 2.44 -8.37 13.99
N THR A 172 3.43 -8.68 14.81
CA THR A 172 4.73 -8.00 14.89
C THR A 172 5.86 -8.76 14.18
N LYS A 173 5.52 -9.83 13.45
CA LYS A 173 6.47 -10.59 12.60
C LYS A 173 6.09 -10.46 11.16
#